data_346e15b0e5e71472fadfafd4110cab02
#
_entry.id   346e15b0e5e71472fadfafd4110cab02
#
_cell.length_a   1.000
_cell.length_b   1.000
_cell.length_c   1.000
_cell.angle_alpha   90.00
_cell.angle_beta   90.00
_cell.angle_gamma   90.00
#
_symmetry.space_group_name_H-M   'P 1'
#
loop_
_entity.id
_entity.type
_entity.pdbx_description
1 polymer ?
#
loop_
_entity_poly.entity_id
_entity_poly.type
_entity_poly.pdbx_seq_one_letter_code
_entity_poly.pdbx_strand_id
1 'polypeptide(L)'
;MSKSGADGHSRSGRAAPRRRAASRAPKVRAVDPARRAAYDVLRAVDAREAYANLALPSTLRRYGLAGRDAAFATELTYGTLRRLGTWDAVLAACVDRPLEAVDPSLRDVLRLGTHQLLAMRVAAHAAVSATVDLARVAAGGGAARFANAVLRRVATRDLDSWLAELTEGLDDIERLAVLHAHPRWIVASYADALGGDLDEVAAALAADNEPPPVTLAVRPGRATVDELVEAGAVPGRWSPYAATLQAGDPSKLPAVAEGRAGVQDEGSQLVTLALANAPLDGNDGRWLDLCAGPGGKAALLAGLAAQRGSMLLAVERRMHRARLVARALSGTAGSWAVVAGDATTPAWRAGRFDRVLLDVPCTGLGALRRRPEARWRRSPADVAALRPLQAALLRTALDAARPGGLVAYVTCSPHPAETTIVVNDVLGERGDAEHLDARPLLAGVPDLGGGPHIQLWPHRHGTDAMFLAVLRKM
;
A
#
# COMPACT_ATOMS: atom_id res chain seq x y z
N MET A 1 -72.99 26.16 84.94
CA MET A 1 -71.84 26.40 85.84
C MET A 1 -70.62 25.80 85.19
N SER A 2 -69.75 26.70 84.82
CA SER A 2 -68.33 26.71 85.11
C SER A 2 -67.34 25.96 84.20
N LYS A 3 -66.56 26.75 83.51
CA LYS A 3 -65.10 26.79 83.31
C LYS A 3 -64.49 25.80 82.33
N SER A 4 -63.98 26.23 81.23
CA SER A 4 -62.68 26.87 80.89
C SER A 4 -61.50 25.93 80.90
N GLY A 5 -60.79 25.87 79.90
CA GLY A 5 -59.44 25.26 79.76
C GLY A 5 -58.93 25.23 78.30
N ALA A 6 -58.24 26.31 77.93
CA ALA A 6 -57.51 26.35 76.72
C ALA A 6 -56.15 25.62 76.87
N ASP A 7 -55.75 24.82 75.93
CA ASP A 7 -54.33 24.48 75.80
C ASP A 7 -53.94 24.41 74.34
N GLY A 8 -52.97 25.24 74.02
CA GLY A 8 -52.39 25.39 72.68
C GLY A 8 -51.36 24.34 72.42
N HIS A 9 -51.48 23.68 71.29
CA HIS A 9 -50.42 22.75 70.75
C HIS A 9 -49.74 23.40 69.56
N SER A 10 -48.50 23.83 69.81
CA SER A 10 -47.55 24.24 68.74
C SER A 10 -47.25 23.10 67.79
N ARG A 11 -47.60 23.26 66.53
CA ARG A 11 -47.15 22.35 65.46
C ARG A 11 -45.74 22.73 65.00
N SER A 12 -44.72 21.96 65.45
CA SER A 12 -43.37 21.98 64.88
C SER A 12 -43.38 21.42 63.45
N GLY A 13 -43.20 22.28 62.48
CA GLY A 13 -43.03 21.90 61.08
C GLY A 13 -41.70 21.12 60.85
N ARG A 14 -41.76 19.81 60.66
CA ARG A 14 -40.63 19.03 60.16
C ARG A 14 -40.45 19.34 58.67
N ALA A 15 -39.36 20.05 58.30
CA ALA A 15 -38.92 20.20 56.94
C ALA A 15 -38.50 18.85 56.35
N ALA A 16 -39.13 18.41 55.26
CA ALA A 16 -38.78 17.21 54.52
C ALA A 16 -37.38 17.40 53.86
N PRO A 17 -36.49 16.38 53.82
CA PRO A 17 -35.20 16.51 53.21
C PRO A 17 -35.36 16.64 51.69
N ARG A 18 -34.81 17.74 51.12
CA ARG A 18 -34.69 17.94 49.70
C ARG A 18 -33.90 16.77 49.11
N ARG A 19 -34.55 15.91 48.30
CA ARG A 19 -33.89 14.91 47.44
C ARG A 19 -32.88 15.63 46.53
N ARG A 20 -31.60 15.42 46.81
CA ARG A 20 -30.52 15.76 45.83
C ARG A 20 -30.87 15.06 44.53
N ALA A 21 -31.03 15.83 43.46
CA ALA A 21 -31.14 15.32 42.11
C ALA A 21 -29.85 14.51 41.83
N ALA A 22 -30.00 13.20 41.65
CA ALA A 22 -28.89 12.33 41.19
C ALA A 22 -28.43 12.88 39.84
N SER A 23 -27.18 13.36 39.76
CA SER A 23 -26.57 13.77 38.53
C SER A 23 -26.60 12.57 37.61
N ARG A 24 -27.41 12.65 36.55
CA ARG A 24 -27.40 11.65 35.50
C ARG A 24 -25.96 11.57 34.94
N ALA A 25 -25.28 10.47 35.19
CA ALA A 25 -24.01 10.20 34.54
C ALA A 25 -24.20 10.40 33.01
N PRO A 26 -23.29 11.09 32.32
CA PRO A 26 -23.44 11.34 30.91
C PRO A 26 -23.54 10.00 30.21
N LYS A 27 -24.62 9.75 29.46
CA LYS A 27 -24.77 8.59 28.60
C LYS A 27 -23.55 8.58 27.68
N VAL A 28 -22.68 7.56 27.80
CA VAL A 28 -21.58 7.34 26.87
C VAL A 28 -22.22 7.20 25.48
N ARG A 29 -22.00 8.18 24.63
CA ARG A 29 -22.50 8.17 23.27
C ARG A 29 -21.82 6.99 22.57
N ALA A 30 -22.56 6.13 21.89
CA ALA A 30 -21.98 5.01 21.14
C ALA A 30 -21.01 5.59 20.10
N VAL A 31 -19.79 5.02 20.06
CA VAL A 31 -18.79 5.42 19.06
C VAL A 31 -19.31 5.04 17.67
N ASP A 32 -19.18 5.95 16.74
CA ASP A 32 -19.52 5.72 15.34
C ASP A 32 -18.77 4.49 14.78
N PRO A 33 -19.46 3.49 14.22
CA PRO A 33 -18.85 2.23 13.79
C PRO A 33 -17.77 2.40 12.71
N ALA A 34 -17.94 3.39 11.79
CA ALA A 34 -16.97 3.62 10.73
C ALA A 34 -15.65 4.20 11.29
N ARG A 35 -15.72 5.13 12.24
CA ARG A 35 -14.55 5.66 12.94
C ARG A 35 -13.88 4.60 13.81
N ARG A 36 -14.67 3.74 14.44
CA ARG A 36 -14.15 2.63 15.23
C ARG A 36 -13.42 1.61 14.34
N ALA A 37 -13.97 1.29 13.18
CA ALA A 37 -13.33 0.40 12.20
C ALA A 37 -11.99 0.97 11.72
N ALA A 38 -11.95 2.27 11.35
CA ALA A 38 -10.71 2.92 10.96
C ALA A 38 -9.66 2.89 12.08
N TYR A 39 -10.06 3.19 13.32
CA TYR A 39 -9.18 3.11 14.49
C TYR A 39 -8.62 1.69 14.70
N ASP A 40 -9.46 0.66 14.62
CA ASP A 40 -9.02 -0.73 14.81
C ASP A 40 -8.02 -1.17 13.72
N VAL A 41 -8.15 -0.63 12.49
CA VAL A 41 -7.16 -0.87 11.43
C VAL A 41 -5.85 -0.16 11.72
N LEU A 42 -5.86 1.13 12.12
CA LEU A 42 -4.65 1.85 12.50
C LEU A 42 -3.92 1.12 13.64
N ARG A 43 -4.65 0.69 14.67
CA ARG A 43 -4.06 -0.10 15.78
C ARG A 43 -3.46 -1.42 15.31
N ALA A 44 -4.11 -2.09 14.32
CA ALA A 44 -3.56 -3.31 13.74
C ALA A 44 -2.27 -3.02 12.95
N VAL A 45 -2.22 -1.90 12.25
CA VAL A 45 -1.06 -1.44 11.50
C VAL A 45 0.09 -1.09 12.44
N ASP A 46 -0.17 -0.29 13.49
CA ASP A 46 0.85 0.20 14.43
C ASP A 46 1.37 -0.92 15.35
N ALA A 47 0.46 -1.67 16.00
CA ALA A 47 0.81 -2.61 17.06
C ALA A 47 1.11 -4.05 16.58
N ARG A 48 0.64 -4.44 15.39
CA ARG A 48 0.75 -5.83 14.88
C ARG A 48 1.39 -5.92 13.51
N GLU A 49 1.91 -4.82 12.99
CA GLU A 49 2.53 -4.72 11.67
C GLU A 49 1.62 -5.21 10.53
N ALA A 50 0.29 -5.17 10.75
CA ALA A 50 -0.66 -5.59 9.73
C ALA A 50 -0.58 -4.66 8.51
N TYR A 51 -0.88 -5.17 7.33
CA TYR A 51 -1.08 -4.36 6.13
C TYR A 51 -2.52 -3.86 6.08
N ALA A 52 -2.71 -2.55 5.89
CA ALA A 52 -4.04 -1.92 5.88
C ALA A 52 -4.97 -2.54 4.82
N ASN A 53 -4.44 -2.84 3.64
CA ASN A 53 -5.18 -3.47 2.54
C ASN A 53 -5.67 -4.89 2.85
N LEU A 54 -5.06 -5.59 3.80
CA LEU A 54 -5.50 -6.91 4.28
C LEU A 54 -6.44 -6.79 5.49
N ALA A 55 -6.18 -5.82 6.38
CA ALA A 55 -6.94 -5.65 7.60
C ALA A 55 -8.30 -4.97 7.38
N LEU A 56 -8.37 -3.96 6.51
CA LEU A 56 -9.57 -3.15 6.33
C LEU A 56 -10.78 -3.94 5.83
N PRO A 57 -10.70 -4.79 4.77
CA PRO A 57 -11.87 -5.51 4.28
C PRO A 57 -12.51 -6.43 5.33
N SER A 58 -11.69 -7.12 6.12
CA SER A 58 -12.18 -7.98 7.20
C SER A 58 -12.80 -7.17 8.35
N THR A 59 -12.25 -5.98 8.63
CA THR A 59 -12.76 -5.08 9.66
C THR A 59 -14.11 -4.46 9.23
N LEU A 60 -14.24 -4.02 7.98
CA LEU A 60 -15.52 -3.52 7.45
C LEU A 60 -16.63 -4.57 7.57
N ARG A 61 -16.35 -5.82 7.19
CA ARG A 61 -17.31 -6.93 7.36
C ARG A 61 -17.67 -7.16 8.82
N ARG A 62 -16.71 -7.15 9.74
CA ARG A 62 -16.93 -7.32 11.18
C ARG A 62 -17.86 -6.28 11.77
N TYR A 63 -17.77 -5.03 11.28
CA TYR A 63 -18.65 -3.92 11.69
C TYR A 63 -19.93 -3.80 10.87
N GLY A 64 -20.16 -4.68 9.88
CA GLY A 64 -21.34 -4.63 9.01
C GLY A 64 -21.41 -3.36 8.14
N LEU A 65 -20.26 -2.74 7.84
CA LEU A 65 -20.21 -1.49 7.08
C LEU A 65 -20.32 -1.76 5.57
N ALA A 66 -21.18 -0.99 4.91
CA ALA A 66 -21.41 -1.03 3.46
C ALA A 66 -21.66 0.39 2.92
N GLY A 67 -21.60 0.56 1.60
CA GLY A 67 -21.92 1.82 0.94
C GLY A 67 -21.13 3.01 1.49
N ARG A 68 -21.82 4.07 1.87
CA ARG A 68 -21.21 5.32 2.35
C ARG A 68 -20.36 5.13 3.61
N ASP A 69 -20.79 4.30 4.55
CA ASP A 69 -20.06 4.10 5.80
C ASP A 69 -18.77 3.32 5.57
N ALA A 70 -18.78 2.33 4.68
CA ALA A 70 -17.57 1.63 4.26
C ALA A 70 -16.61 2.56 3.51
N ALA A 71 -17.11 3.41 2.61
CA ALA A 71 -16.31 4.41 1.90
C ALA A 71 -15.70 5.43 2.86
N PHE A 72 -16.48 5.93 3.84
CA PHE A 72 -15.99 6.83 4.87
C PHE A 72 -14.88 6.18 5.74
N ALA A 73 -15.09 4.96 6.20
CA ALA A 73 -14.08 4.23 6.98
C ALA A 73 -12.81 3.97 6.17
N THR A 74 -12.96 3.70 4.88
CA THR A 74 -11.86 3.46 3.94
C THR A 74 -11.03 4.73 3.75
N GLU A 75 -11.69 5.86 3.45
CA GLU A 75 -11.02 7.16 3.31
C GLU A 75 -10.36 7.58 4.62
N LEU A 76 -11.06 7.47 5.74
CA LEU A 76 -10.51 7.82 7.04
C LEU A 76 -9.27 6.97 7.38
N THR A 77 -9.25 5.69 7.02
CA THR A 77 -8.12 4.80 7.25
C THR A 77 -6.93 5.15 6.34
N TYR A 78 -7.15 5.09 5.03
CA TYR A 78 -6.05 5.27 4.08
C TYR A 78 -5.57 6.71 4.00
N GLY A 79 -6.48 7.69 4.08
CA GLY A 79 -6.12 9.10 4.09
C GLY A 79 -5.27 9.46 5.31
N THR A 80 -5.61 8.92 6.50
CA THR A 80 -4.78 9.08 7.68
C THR A 80 -3.40 8.45 7.50
N LEU A 81 -3.30 7.24 6.96
CA LEU A 81 -2.02 6.55 6.75
C LEU A 81 -1.15 7.23 5.69
N ARG A 82 -1.74 7.72 4.59
CA ARG A 82 -1.01 8.43 3.52
C ARG A 82 -0.36 9.71 4.01
N ARG A 83 -1.02 10.43 4.89
CA ARG A 83 -0.54 11.71 5.42
C ARG A 83 -0.04 11.63 6.87
N LEU A 84 0.32 10.43 7.32
CA LEU A 84 0.68 10.17 8.71
C LEU A 84 1.80 11.09 9.21
N GLY A 85 2.87 11.28 8.44
CA GLY A 85 3.97 12.17 8.82
C GLY A 85 3.58 13.64 8.92
N THR A 86 2.72 14.13 8.00
CA THR A 86 2.17 15.49 8.09
C THR A 86 1.29 15.65 9.32
N TRP A 87 0.45 14.64 9.62
CA TRP A 87 -0.38 14.68 10.82
C TRP A 87 0.45 14.66 12.10
N ASP A 88 1.52 13.88 12.13
CA ASP A 88 2.43 13.85 13.27
C ASP A 88 3.17 15.19 13.46
N ALA A 89 3.58 15.85 12.38
CA ALA A 89 4.18 17.19 12.44
C ALA A 89 3.19 18.23 12.98
N VAL A 90 1.93 18.25 12.50
CA VAL A 90 0.87 19.14 13.02
C VAL A 90 0.58 18.84 14.49
N LEU A 91 0.47 17.57 14.86
CA LEU A 91 0.21 17.17 16.24
C LEU A 91 1.38 17.54 17.16
N ALA A 92 2.63 17.38 16.73
CA ALA A 92 3.80 17.79 17.51
C ALA A 92 3.79 19.30 17.83
N ALA A 93 3.33 20.13 16.89
CA ALA A 93 3.14 21.58 17.15
C ALA A 93 1.96 21.89 18.09
N CYS A 94 1.04 20.94 18.28
CA CYS A 94 -0.16 21.12 19.11
C CYS A 94 -0.05 20.51 20.51
N VAL A 95 1.00 19.75 20.81
CA VAL A 95 1.21 19.12 22.13
C VAL A 95 2.41 19.74 22.86
N ASP A 96 2.38 19.72 24.18
CA ASP A 96 3.44 20.33 25.02
C ASP A 96 4.48 19.29 25.48
N ARG A 97 4.61 18.18 24.73
CA ARG A 97 5.55 17.07 24.98
C ARG A 97 5.90 16.37 23.66
N PRO A 98 6.99 15.60 23.59
CA PRO A 98 7.26 14.79 22.40
C PRO A 98 6.07 13.89 22.04
N LEU A 99 5.71 13.82 20.76
CA LEU A 99 4.53 13.06 20.29
C LEU A 99 4.68 11.56 20.59
N GLU A 100 5.92 11.06 20.67
CA GLU A 100 6.26 9.68 21.03
C GLU A 100 5.91 9.34 22.49
N ALA A 101 5.86 10.36 23.36
CA ALA A 101 5.45 10.23 24.76
C ALA A 101 3.91 10.18 24.93
N VAL A 102 3.15 10.42 23.87
CA VAL A 102 1.69 10.23 23.87
C VAL A 102 1.39 8.74 23.68
N ASP A 103 0.46 8.21 24.50
CA ASP A 103 0.01 6.83 24.40
C ASP A 103 -0.30 6.46 22.94
N PRO A 104 0.24 5.36 22.39
CA PRO A 104 0.06 4.99 20.98
C PRO A 104 -1.40 4.89 20.55
N SER A 105 -2.28 4.41 21.43
CA SER A 105 -3.71 4.29 21.13
C SER A 105 -4.38 5.67 21.01
N LEU A 106 -3.96 6.61 21.85
CA LEU A 106 -4.45 7.99 21.79
C LEU A 106 -3.84 8.75 20.59
N ARG A 107 -2.58 8.50 20.27
CA ARG A 107 -1.92 9.09 19.09
C ARG A 107 -2.66 8.71 17.79
N ASP A 108 -3.08 7.46 17.64
CA ASP A 108 -3.88 7.04 16.48
C ASP A 108 -5.26 7.72 16.43
N VAL A 109 -5.89 7.92 17.59
CA VAL A 109 -7.13 8.71 17.67
C VAL A 109 -6.91 10.15 17.22
N LEU A 110 -5.82 10.79 17.68
CA LEU A 110 -5.47 12.15 17.28
C LEU A 110 -5.18 12.27 15.79
N ARG A 111 -4.46 11.32 15.19
CA ARG A 111 -4.21 11.23 13.74
C ARG A 111 -5.51 11.18 12.95
N LEU A 112 -6.47 10.32 13.35
CA LEU A 112 -7.79 10.23 12.74
C LEU A 112 -8.58 11.54 12.87
N GLY A 113 -8.49 12.21 14.01
CA GLY A 113 -9.14 13.50 14.24
C GLY A 113 -8.54 14.59 13.35
N THR A 114 -7.23 14.68 13.28
CA THR A 114 -6.49 15.62 12.44
C THR A 114 -6.83 15.45 10.97
N HIS A 115 -6.86 14.20 10.47
CA HIS A 115 -7.26 13.91 9.10
C HIS A 115 -8.69 14.38 8.80
N GLN A 116 -9.64 14.13 9.69
CA GLN A 116 -11.02 14.61 9.52
C GLN A 116 -11.12 16.14 9.49
N LEU A 117 -10.32 16.83 10.30
CA LEU A 117 -10.34 18.30 10.42
C LEU A 117 -9.69 18.98 9.20
N LEU A 118 -8.58 18.44 8.71
CA LEU A 118 -7.72 19.14 7.74
C LEU A 118 -7.85 18.61 6.31
N ALA A 119 -8.35 17.37 6.12
CA ALA A 119 -8.38 16.74 4.79
C ALA A 119 -9.75 16.19 4.37
N MET A 120 -10.71 16.06 5.30
CA MET A 120 -12.03 15.55 4.98
C MET A 120 -13.10 16.65 5.06
N ARG A 121 -14.19 16.50 4.28
CA ARG A 121 -15.35 17.41 4.33
C ARG A 121 -16.28 17.07 5.52
N VAL A 122 -15.72 17.12 6.73
CA VAL A 122 -16.46 16.90 7.98
C VAL A 122 -16.51 18.22 8.76
N ALA A 123 -17.69 18.62 9.23
CA ALA A 123 -17.80 19.83 10.05
C ALA A 123 -16.91 19.72 11.30
N ALA A 124 -16.09 20.73 11.58
CA ALA A 124 -15.07 20.70 12.64
C ALA A 124 -15.62 20.28 14.01
N HIS A 125 -16.79 20.80 14.40
CA HIS A 125 -17.43 20.44 15.68
C HIS A 125 -17.82 18.94 15.73
N ALA A 126 -18.25 18.36 14.60
CA ALA A 126 -18.62 16.95 14.51
C ALA A 126 -17.38 16.05 14.53
N ALA A 127 -16.30 16.44 13.81
CA ALA A 127 -15.02 15.76 13.83
C ALA A 127 -14.43 15.70 15.23
N VAL A 128 -14.35 16.85 15.93
CA VAL A 128 -13.84 16.92 17.30
C VAL A 128 -14.70 16.07 18.25
N SER A 129 -16.03 16.24 18.24
CA SER A 129 -16.93 15.53 19.16
C SER A 129 -16.80 14.00 18.99
N ALA A 130 -16.88 13.50 17.76
CA ALA A 130 -16.82 12.06 17.48
C ALA A 130 -15.44 11.48 17.82
N THR A 131 -14.36 12.23 17.59
CA THR A 131 -13.00 11.81 17.91
C THR A 131 -12.76 11.79 19.43
N VAL A 132 -13.32 12.73 20.18
CA VAL A 132 -13.29 12.77 21.66
C VAL A 132 -14.06 11.58 22.26
N ASP A 133 -15.20 11.19 21.66
CA ASP A 133 -15.93 9.98 22.07
C ASP A 133 -15.12 8.71 21.81
N LEU A 134 -14.40 8.65 20.67
CA LEU A 134 -13.46 7.57 20.36
C LEU A 134 -12.30 7.52 21.36
N ALA A 135 -11.68 8.69 21.70
CA ALA A 135 -10.62 8.78 22.70
C ALA A 135 -11.05 8.26 24.07
N ARG A 136 -12.29 8.57 24.46
CA ARG A 136 -12.86 8.11 25.74
C ARG A 136 -12.95 6.60 25.83
N VAL A 137 -13.32 5.96 24.72
CA VAL A 137 -13.41 4.47 24.62
C VAL A 137 -12.03 3.84 24.47
N ALA A 138 -11.12 4.47 23.75
CA ALA A 138 -9.78 3.92 23.48
C ALA A 138 -8.84 4.02 24.70
N ALA A 139 -8.88 5.16 25.46
CA ALA A 139 -7.89 5.48 26.47
C ALA A 139 -8.47 6.20 27.72
N GLY A 140 -9.81 6.27 27.85
CA GLY A 140 -10.49 6.79 29.05
C GLY A 140 -10.76 8.29 29.08
N GLY A 141 -11.37 8.77 30.18
CA GLY A 141 -11.86 10.15 30.29
C GLY A 141 -10.77 11.23 30.30
N GLY A 142 -9.59 10.92 30.83
CA GLY A 142 -8.43 11.81 30.80
C GLY A 142 -7.95 12.05 29.37
N ALA A 143 -7.83 10.96 28.58
CA ALA A 143 -7.47 10.99 27.17
C ALA A 143 -8.48 11.79 26.33
N ALA A 144 -9.77 11.68 26.63
CA ALA A 144 -10.82 12.45 25.96
C ALA A 144 -10.66 13.97 26.16
N ARG A 145 -10.30 14.39 27.37
CA ARG A 145 -10.04 15.84 27.63
C ARG A 145 -8.80 16.33 26.91
N PHE A 146 -7.73 15.53 26.92
CA PHE A 146 -6.51 15.84 26.18
C PHE A 146 -6.77 15.92 24.67
N ALA A 147 -7.44 14.91 24.09
CA ALA A 147 -7.80 14.90 22.68
C ALA A 147 -8.63 16.15 22.28
N ASN A 148 -9.60 16.56 23.12
CA ASN A 148 -10.38 17.76 22.84
C ASN A 148 -9.51 19.04 22.81
N ALA A 149 -8.54 19.17 23.74
CA ALA A 149 -7.65 20.32 23.77
C ALA A 149 -6.74 20.36 22.53
N VAL A 150 -6.11 19.24 22.20
CA VAL A 150 -5.22 19.11 21.02
C VAL A 150 -5.98 19.36 19.73
N LEU A 151 -7.12 18.69 19.51
CA LEU A 151 -7.89 18.83 18.27
C LEU A 151 -8.47 20.24 18.08
N ARG A 152 -8.76 20.96 19.16
CA ARG A 152 -9.13 22.38 19.07
C ARG A 152 -7.96 23.24 18.61
N ARG A 153 -6.71 22.94 19.04
CA ARG A 153 -5.51 23.63 18.53
C ARG A 153 -5.31 23.30 17.03
N VAL A 154 -5.44 22.02 16.63
CA VAL A 154 -5.37 21.63 15.20
C VAL A 154 -6.39 22.42 14.36
N ALA A 155 -7.62 22.58 14.84
CA ALA A 155 -8.71 23.26 14.13
C ALA A 155 -8.59 24.79 14.05
N THR A 156 -7.56 25.40 14.65
CA THR A 156 -7.36 26.86 14.57
C THR A 156 -6.84 27.35 13.23
N ARG A 157 -6.33 26.45 12.41
CA ARG A 157 -5.73 26.73 11.10
C ARG A 157 -6.19 25.69 10.09
N ASP A 158 -6.20 26.05 8.82
CA ASP A 158 -6.34 25.12 7.71
C ASP A 158 -5.03 24.39 7.40
N LEU A 159 -5.08 23.42 6.49
CA LEU A 159 -3.92 22.62 6.15
C LEU A 159 -2.80 23.46 5.53
N ASP A 160 -3.13 24.40 4.63
CA ASP A 160 -2.13 25.20 3.94
C ASP A 160 -1.36 26.10 4.91
N SER A 161 -2.06 26.70 5.86
CA SER A 161 -1.44 27.50 6.93
C SER A 161 -0.53 26.67 7.84
N TRP A 162 -0.93 25.42 8.17
CA TRP A 162 -0.06 24.50 8.90
C TRP A 162 1.18 24.13 8.11
N LEU A 163 1.02 23.79 6.84
CA LEU A 163 2.15 23.40 5.98
C LEU A 163 3.14 24.55 5.80
N ALA A 164 2.64 25.78 5.59
CA ALA A 164 3.50 26.95 5.46
C ALA A 164 4.40 27.14 6.70
N GLU A 165 3.81 27.10 7.92
CA GLU A 165 4.55 27.23 9.17
C GLU A 165 5.53 26.07 9.41
N LEU A 166 5.08 24.83 9.18
CA LEU A 166 5.90 23.63 9.44
C LEU A 166 7.07 23.46 8.46
N THR A 167 7.03 24.14 7.32
CA THR A 167 8.09 24.04 6.30
C THR A 167 8.97 25.29 6.22
N GLU A 168 8.72 26.29 7.03
CA GLU A 168 9.52 27.52 7.08
C GLU A 168 10.97 27.20 7.51
N GLY A 169 11.94 27.62 6.69
CA GLY A 169 13.37 27.44 6.96
C GLY A 169 13.92 26.02 6.75
N LEU A 170 13.12 25.06 6.29
CA LEU A 170 13.60 23.72 5.97
C LEU A 170 14.32 23.68 4.63
N ASP A 171 15.26 22.74 4.48
CA ASP A 171 15.83 22.40 3.16
C ASP A 171 14.76 21.78 2.24
N ASP A 172 15.03 21.71 0.93
CA ASP A 172 14.05 21.23 -0.06
C ASP A 172 13.62 19.78 0.20
N ILE A 173 14.53 18.92 0.61
CA ILE A 173 14.22 17.50 0.90
C ILE A 173 13.35 17.38 2.16
N GLU A 174 13.66 18.14 3.20
CA GLU A 174 12.86 18.17 4.44
C GLU A 174 11.49 18.79 4.18
N ARG A 175 11.45 19.88 3.40
CA ARG A 175 10.20 20.52 2.99
C ARG A 175 9.28 19.54 2.26
N LEU A 176 9.79 18.84 1.25
CA LEU A 176 9.03 17.82 0.51
C LEU A 176 8.59 16.66 1.41
N ALA A 177 9.43 16.26 2.37
CA ALA A 177 9.11 15.20 3.33
C ALA A 177 7.87 15.55 4.17
N VAL A 178 7.76 16.79 4.66
CA VAL A 178 6.62 17.28 5.43
C VAL A 178 5.40 17.47 4.54
N LEU A 179 5.54 18.12 3.38
CA LEU A 179 4.44 18.40 2.45
C LEU A 179 3.74 17.14 1.97
N HIS A 180 4.52 16.11 1.65
CA HIS A 180 4.02 14.87 1.07
C HIS A 180 3.98 13.69 2.04
N ALA A 181 4.27 13.90 3.34
CA ALA A 181 4.24 12.86 4.37
C ALA A 181 5.14 11.65 4.06
N HIS A 182 6.39 11.88 3.68
CA HIS A 182 7.37 10.84 3.46
C HIS A 182 8.58 11.00 4.39
N PRO A 183 9.23 9.93 4.84
CA PRO A 183 10.54 10.01 5.47
C PRO A 183 11.58 10.68 4.57
N ARG A 184 12.43 11.53 5.12
CA ARG A 184 13.48 12.27 4.40
C ARG A 184 14.32 11.37 3.48
N TRP A 185 14.68 10.17 3.95
CA TRP A 185 15.50 9.24 3.17
C TRP A 185 14.79 8.71 1.91
N ILE A 186 13.44 8.58 1.92
CA ILE A 186 12.67 8.19 0.72
C ILE A 186 12.67 9.34 -0.28
N VAL A 187 12.48 10.57 0.18
CA VAL A 187 12.54 11.76 -0.69
C VAL A 187 13.91 11.87 -1.35
N ALA A 188 14.98 11.71 -0.58
CA ALA A 188 16.35 11.70 -1.12
C ALA A 188 16.56 10.58 -2.16
N SER A 189 16.05 9.37 -1.88
CA SER A 189 16.12 8.25 -2.83
C SER A 189 15.36 8.51 -4.13
N TYR A 190 14.22 9.21 -4.07
CA TYR A 190 13.47 9.62 -5.26
C TYR A 190 14.22 10.70 -6.02
N ALA A 191 14.85 11.66 -5.32
CA ALA A 191 15.69 12.67 -5.95
C ALA A 191 16.86 12.02 -6.71
N ASP A 192 17.54 11.04 -6.10
CA ASP A 192 18.61 10.28 -6.77
C ASP A 192 18.11 9.54 -8.01
N ALA A 193 16.92 8.92 -7.93
CA ALA A 193 16.34 8.17 -9.04
C ALA A 193 15.79 9.05 -10.17
N LEU A 194 15.42 10.30 -9.87
CA LEU A 194 14.89 11.29 -10.83
C LEU A 194 15.94 12.33 -11.27
N GLY A 195 17.23 12.08 -10.97
CA GLY A 195 18.33 12.95 -11.42
C GLY A 195 18.37 14.32 -10.74
N GLY A 196 17.77 14.46 -9.57
CA GLY A 196 17.75 15.70 -8.77
C GLY A 196 16.66 16.69 -9.15
N ASP A 197 15.76 16.35 -10.07
CA ASP A 197 14.62 17.19 -10.45
C ASP A 197 13.58 17.21 -9.33
N LEU A 198 13.55 18.29 -8.55
CA LEU A 198 12.69 18.44 -7.38
C LEU A 198 11.20 18.58 -7.74
N ASP A 199 10.87 19.08 -8.91
CA ASP A 199 9.47 19.17 -9.37
C ASP A 199 8.94 17.78 -9.72
N GLU A 200 9.74 16.95 -10.36
CA GLU A 200 9.43 15.54 -10.62
C GLU A 200 9.34 14.75 -9.32
N VAL A 201 10.23 15.00 -8.36
CA VAL A 201 10.16 14.38 -7.02
C VAL A 201 8.86 14.75 -6.33
N ALA A 202 8.48 16.03 -6.31
CA ALA A 202 7.23 16.50 -5.72
C ALA A 202 6.01 15.84 -6.38
N ALA A 203 5.99 15.74 -7.71
CA ALA A 203 4.93 15.08 -8.46
C ALA A 203 4.83 13.56 -8.11
N ALA A 204 5.96 12.87 -8.01
CA ALA A 204 6.01 11.46 -7.63
C ALA A 204 5.48 11.22 -6.20
N LEU A 205 5.93 12.02 -5.23
CA LEU A 205 5.49 11.97 -3.84
C LEU A 205 3.99 12.31 -3.68
N ALA A 206 3.49 13.29 -4.46
CA ALA A 206 2.08 13.62 -4.50
C ALA A 206 1.24 12.43 -5.02
N ALA A 207 1.69 11.79 -6.11
CA ALA A 207 1.03 10.62 -6.69
C ALA A 207 1.01 9.41 -5.73
N ASP A 208 2.00 9.26 -4.86
CA ASP A 208 1.99 8.25 -3.80
C ASP A 208 0.91 8.49 -2.73
N ASN A 209 0.38 9.70 -2.64
CA ASN A 209 -0.71 10.04 -1.74
C ASN A 209 -2.10 9.93 -2.39
N GLU A 210 -2.16 9.71 -3.70
CA GLU A 210 -3.43 9.49 -4.40
C GLU A 210 -3.91 8.03 -4.27
N PRO A 211 -5.22 7.80 -4.09
CA PRO A 211 -5.77 6.46 -4.11
C PRO A 211 -5.53 5.79 -5.48
N PRO A 212 -4.83 4.65 -5.54
CA PRO A 212 -4.65 3.96 -6.82
C PRO A 212 -5.97 3.35 -7.28
N PRO A 213 -6.25 3.34 -8.57
CA PRO A 213 -7.40 2.62 -9.11
C PRO A 213 -7.24 1.11 -8.87
N VAL A 214 -8.37 0.40 -8.81
CA VAL A 214 -8.38 -1.06 -8.74
C VAL A 214 -8.20 -1.60 -10.15
N THR A 215 -6.97 -1.94 -10.50
CA THR A 215 -6.64 -2.53 -11.80
C THR A 215 -6.70 -4.05 -11.72
N LEU A 216 -7.32 -4.65 -12.71
CA LEU A 216 -7.48 -6.09 -12.90
C LEU A 216 -6.60 -6.54 -14.06
N ALA A 217 -6.08 -7.75 -13.97
CA ALA A 217 -5.45 -8.45 -15.08
C ALA A 217 -6.30 -9.66 -15.46
N VAL A 218 -6.75 -9.74 -16.70
CA VAL A 218 -7.33 -10.97 -17.23
C VAL A 218 -6.22 -12.01 -17.45
N ARG A 219 -6.55 -13.26 -17.28
CA ARG A 219 -5.63 -14.36 -17.53
C ARG A 219 -5.77 -14.80 -18.99
N PRO A 220 -4.69 -14.76 -19.78
CA PRO A 220 -4.73 -15.14 -21.18
C PRO A 220 -5.37 -16.55 -21.40
N GLY A 221 -6.32 -16.62 -22.32
CA GLY A 221 -7.07 -17.86 -22.61
C GLY A 221 -8.17 -18.22 -21.61
N ARG A 222 -8.43 -17.37 -20.56
CA ARG A 222 -9.46 -17.66 -19.54
C ARG A 222 -10.53 -16.59 -19.42
N ALA A 223 -10.19 -15.34 -19.69
CA ALA A 223 -11.10 -14.20 -19.75
C ALA A 223 -10.57 -13.17 -20.75
N THR A 224 -11.42 -12.26 -21.17
CA THR A 224 -11.08 -11.11 -22.00
C THR A 224 -11.28 -9.79 -21.24
N VAL A 225 -10.66 -8.73 -21.71
CA VAL A 225 -10.89 -7.38 -21.17
C VAL A 225 -12.34 -6.95 -21.42
N ASP A 226 -12.91 -7.33 -22.58
CA ASP A 226 -14.31 -7.01 -22.92
C ASP A 226 -15.30 -7.60 -21.91
N GLU A 227 -15.08 -8.81 -21.41
CA GLU A 227 -15.89 -9.40 -20.33
C GLU A 227 -15.90 -8.53 -19.06
N LEU A 228 -14.75 -7.93 -18.70
CA LEU A 228 -14.68 -7.02 -17.56
C LEU A 228 -15.31 -5.66 -17.87
N VAL A 229 -15.23 -5.20 -19.11
CA VAL A 229 -15.87 -3.95 -19.56
C VAL A 229 -17.39 -4.08 -19.53
N GLU A 230 -17.94 -5.20 -19.99
CA GLU A 230 -19.37 -5.51 -19.87
C GLU A 230 -19.84 -5.56 -18.40
N ALA A 231 -18.92 -5.92 -17.48
CA ALA A 231 -19.18 -5.89 -16.04
C ALA A 231 -18.94 -4.51 -15.39
N GLY A 232 -18.71 -3.46 -16.16
CA GLY A 232 -18.59 -2.06 -15.69
C GLY A 232 -17.15 -1.58 -15.40
N ALA A 233 -16.13 -2.31 -15.83
CA ALA A 233 -14.76 -1.82 -15.85
C ALA A 233 -14.47 -0.98 -17.11
N VAL A 234 -13.34 -0.31 -17.16
CA VAL A 234 -12.82 0.33 -18.38
C VAL A 234 -11.49 -0.32 -18.77
N PRO A 235 -11.12 -0.37 -20.06
CA PRO A 235 -9.84 -0.88 -20.49
C PRO A 235 -8.68 -0.21 -19.76
N GLY A 236 -7.59 -0.94 -19.51
CA GLY A 236 -6.35 -0.38 -19.02
C GLY A 236 -5.73 0.61 -20.00
N ARG A 237 -4.85 1.44 -19.52
CA ARG A 237 -4.20 2.47 -20.33
C ARG A 237 -3.10 1.90 -21.22
N TRP A 238 -2.37 0.90 -20.74
CA TRP A 238 -1.14 0.42 -21.35
C TRP A 238 -1.13 -1.08 -21.65
N SER A 239 -1.67 -1.89 -20.75
CA SER A 239 -1.64 -3.35 -20.88
C SER A 239 -2.90 -3.84 -21.60
N PRO A 240 -2.79 -4.67 -22.67
CA PRO A 240 -3.93 -5.27 -23.34
C PRO A 240 -4.67 -6.29 -22.48
N TYR A 241 -4.16 -6.62 -21.31
CA TYR A 241 -4.77 -7.52 -20.32
C TYR A 241 -5.36 -6.76 -19.13
N ALA A 242 -5.23 -5.43 -19.10
CA ALA A 242 -5.71 -4.62 -17.99
C ALA A 242 -7.15 -4.14 -18.18
N ALA A 243 -7.91 -4.16 -17.09
CA ALA A 243 -9.13 -3.38 -16.94
C ALA A 243 -9.16 -2.69 -15.59
N THR A 244 -9.67 -1.47 -15.52
CA THR A 244 -9.77 -0.67 -14.30
C THR A 244 -11.19 -0.62 -13.80
N LEU A 245 -11.43 -1.08 -12.59
CA LEU A 245 -12.73 -1.04 -11.95
C LEU A 245 -13.01 0.38 -11.44
N GLN A 246 -14.10 0.97 -11.92
CA GLN A 246 -14.45 2.35 -11.56
C GLN A 246 -15.00 2.46 -10.14
N ALA A 247 -15.69 1.43 -9.65
CA ALA A 247 -16.24 1.35 -8.30
C ALA A 247 -16.59 -0.10 -7.94
N GLY A 248 -16.76 -0.36 -6.65
CA GLY A 248 -17.23 -1.66 -6.15
C GLY A 248 -16.13 -2.58 -5.63
N ASP A 249 -16.54 -3.78 -5.30
CA ASP A 249 -15.66 -4.83 -4.76
C ASP A 249 -15.26 -5.78 -5.90
N PRO A 250 -13.97 -5.87 -6.26
CA PRO A 250 -13.51 -6.73 -7.35
C PRO A 250 -13.84 -8.21 -7.12
N SER A 251 -13.97 -8.66 -5.88
CA SER A 251 -14.29 -10.06 -5.57
C SER A 251 -15.71 -10.47 -5.99
N LYS A 252 -16.58 -9.50 -6.31
CA LYS A 252 -17.94 -9.73 -6.80
C LYS A 252 -18.01 -9.94 -8.32
N LEU A 253 -16.94 -9.65 -9.04
CA LEU A 253 -16.86 -9.92 -10.47
C LEU A 253 -16.69 -11.43 -10.71
N PRO A 254 -17.52 -12.07 -11.55
CA PRO A 254 -17.44 -13.52 -11.82
C PRO A 254 -16.04 -13.94 -12.27
N ALA A 255 -15.43 -13.21 -13.20
CA ALA A 255 -14.08 -13.51 -13.69
C ALA A 255 -13.02 -13.49 -12.56
N VAL A 256 -13.18 -12.61 -11.56
CA VAL A 256 -12.26 -12.55 -10.41
C VAL A 256 -12.57 -13.66 -9.39
N ALA A 257 -13.84 -13.87 -9.07
CA ALA A 257 -14.27 -14.92 -8.14
C ALA A 257 -13.86 -16.32 -8.61
N GLU A 258 -13.91 -16.57 -9.92
CA GLU A 258 -13.53 -17.82 -10.57
C GLU A 258 -12.03 -17.92 -10.87
N GLY A 259 -11.25 -16.90 -10.54
CA GLY A 259 -9.81 -16.85 -10.77
C GLY A 259 -9.41 -16.75 -12.25
N ARG A 260 -10.31 -16.28 -13.12
CA ARG A 260 -10.05 -16.00 -14.56
C ARG A 260 -9.46 -14.61 -14.78
N ALA A 261 -9.62 -13.72 -13.79
CA ALA A 261 -8.94 -12.44 -13.67
C ALA A 261 -8.46 -12.27 -12.23
N GLY A 262 -7.62 -11.25 -11.97
CA GLY A 262 -7.15 -10.95 -10.61
C GLY A 262 -6.73 -9.50 -10.47
N VAL A 263 -6.71 -8.99 -9.24
CA VAL A 263 -6.21 -7.64 -8.97
C VAL A 263 -4.69 -7.62 -9.17
N GLN A 264 -4.24 -6.78 -10.09
CA GLN A 264 -2.81 -6.62 -10.40
C GLN A 264 -2.56 -5.23 -10.98
N ASP A 265 -1.56 -4.52 -10.46
CA ASP A 265 -1.12 -3.23 -11.01
C ASP A 265 -0.70 -3.36 -12.49
N GLU A 266 -1.01 -2.34 -13.28
CA GLU A 266 -0.72 -2.36 -14.72
C GLU A 266 0.78 -2.37 -15.00
N GLY A 267 1.60 -1.65 -14.22
CA GLY A 267 3.06 -1.71 -14.32
C GLY A 267 3.62 -3.11 -14.07
N SER A 268 3.03 -3.84 -13.12
CA SER A 268 3.37 -5.24 -12.87
C SER A 268 3.01 -6.17 -14.05
N GLN A 269 1.94 -5.84 -14.80
CA GLN A 269 1.60 -6.54 -16.05
C GLN A 269 2.62 -6.21 -17.16
N LEU A 270 2.96 -4.92 -17.32
CA LEU A 270 3.86 -4.44 -18.36
C LEU A 270 5.24 -5.07 -18.28
N VAL A 271 5.85 -5.16 -17.11
CA VAL A 271 7.17 -5.81 -16.94
C VAL A 271 7.13 -7.30 -17.27
N THR A 272 5.99 -7.97 -17.02
CA THR A 272 5.77 -9.37 -17.40
C THR A 272 5.63 -9.52 -18.92
N LEU A 273 4.87 -8.62 -19.55
CA LEU A 273 4.68 -8.60 -21.00
C LEU A 273 5.98 -8.29 -21.74
N ALA A 274 6.80 -7.37 -21.20
CA ALA A 274 8.10 -7.05 -21.78
C ALA A 274 8.98 -8.30 -21.88
N LEU A 275 9.12 -9.09 -20.81
CA LEU A 275 9.84 -10.36 -20.89
C LEU A 275 9.21 -11.34 -21.88
N ALA A 276 7.89 -11.53 -21.80
CA ALA A 276 7.20 -12.47 -22.65
C ALA A 276 7.34 -12.14 -24.14
N ASN A 277 7.34 -10.85 -24.51
CA ASN A 277 7.37 -10.39 -25.90
C ASN A 277 8.78 -10.03 -26.40
N ALA A 278 9.80 -10.06 -25.54
CA ALA A 278 11.17 -9.78 -25.95
C ALA A 278 11.60 -10.76 -27.05
N PRO A 279 12.23 -10.29 -28.12
CA PRO A 279 12.76 -11.16 -29.19
C PRO A 279 13.74 -12.18 -28.61
N LEU A 280 13.56 -13.44 -29.01
CA LEU A 280 14.39 -14.55 -28.57
C LEU A 280 14.67 -15.47 -29.73
N ASP A 281 15.94 -15.77 -29.95
CA ASP A 281 16.36 -16.72 -30.98
C ASP A 281 16.32 -18.17 -30.46
N GLY A 282 15.87 -19.08 -31.32
CA GLY A 282 15.84 -20.51 -31.04
C GLY A 282 14.64 -20.95 -30.22
N ASN A 283 14.89 -21.85 -29.25
CA ASN A 283 13.83 -22.47 -28.46
C ASN A 283 13.23 -21.49 -27.44
N ASP A 284 11.91 -21.52 -27.24
CA ASP A 284 11.15 -20.68 -26.28
C ASP A 284 10.18 -21.57 -25.46
N GLY A 285 10.53 -22.79 -25.16
CA GLY A 285 9.65 -23.80 -24.55
C GLY A 285 9.66 -23.86 -23.03
N ARG A 286 10.62 -23.21 -22.34
CA ARG A 286 10.83 -23.33 -20.89
C ARG A 286 11.00 -21.97 -20.23
N TRP A 287 10.00 -21.57 -19.45
CA TRP A 287 9.98 -20.31 -18.73
C TRP A 287 10.08 -20.55 -17.23
N LEU A 288 10.68 -19.61 -16.51
CA LEU A 288 10.90 -19.67 -15.07
C LEU A 288 10.46 -18.35 -14.41
N ASP A 289 9.74 -18.44 -13.29
CA ASP A 289 9.48 -17.32 -12.37
C ASP A 289 10.12 -17.65 -11.02
N LEU A 290 11.20 -16.94 -10.65
CA LEU A 290 12.04 -17.26 -9.50
C LEU A 290 11.50 -16.80 -8.16
N CYS A 291 10.62 -15.78 -8.13
CA CYS A 291 10.05 -15.20 -6.92
C CYS A 291 8.53 -14.99 -7.08
N ALA A 292 7.84 -16.06 -7.48
CA ALA A 292 6.50 -16.02 -8.03
C ALA A 292 5.36 -15.54 -7.11
N GLY A 293 5.57 -15.54 -5.79
CA GLY A 293 4.52 -15.19 -4.82
C GLY A 293 4.10 -13.72 -4.82
N PRO A 294 2.81 -13.42 -4.74
CA PRO A 294 1.67 -14.31 -4.49
C PRO A 294 1.01 -14.91 -5.74
N GLY A 295 1.56 -14.73 -6.97
CA GLY A 295 1.07 -15.39 -8.18
C GLY A 295 0.54 -14.48 -9.29
N GLY A 296 0.53 -13.14 -9.10
CA GLY A 296 0.00 -12.22 -10.11
C GLY A 296 0.77 -12.27 -11.43
N LYS A 297 2.09 -12.05 -11.39
CA LYS A 297 2.98 -12.13 -12.57
C LYS A 297 3.04 -13.56 -13.10
N ALA A 298 3.21 -14.55 -12.22
CA ALA A 298 3.22 -15.96 -12.58
C ALA A 298 1.98 -16.40 -13.38
N ALA A 299 0.79 -15.92 -13.00
CA ALA A 299 -0.45 -16.30 -13.67
C ALA A 299 -0.60 -15.67 -15.07
N LEU A 300 -0.17 -14.41 -15.23
CA LEU A 300 -0.10 -13.78 -16.55
C LEU A 300 0.93 -14.52 -17.42
N LEU A 301 2.12 -14.77 -16.87
CA LEU A 301 3.21 -15.47 -17.56
C LEU A 301 2.82 -16.90 -17.98
N ALA A 302 2.11 -17.63 -17.10
CA ALA A 302 1.64 -18.99 -17.40
C ALA A 302 0.64 -19.01 -18.56
N GLY A 303 -0.30 -18.06 -18.60
CA GLY A 303 -1.24 -17.93 -19.71
C GLY A 303 -0.56 -17.62 -21.04
N LEU A 304 0.44 -16.72 -21.02
CA LEU A 304 1.24 -16.37 -22.19
C LEU A 304 2.12 -17.54 -22.65
N ALA A 305 2.72 -18.28 -21.72
CA ALA A 305 3.49 -19.49 -22.01
C ALA A 305 2.60 -20.56 -22.66
N ALA A 306 1.41 -20.79 -22.12
CA ALA A 306 0.46 -21.76 -22.68
C ALA A 306 0.06 -21.43 -24.12
N GLN A 307 -0.16 -20.15 -24.46
CA GLN A 307 -0.47 -19.72 -25.83
C GLN A 307 0.66 -20.01 -26.83
N ARG A 308 1.90 -20.17 -26.34
CA ARG A 308 3.10 -20.49 -27.13
C ARG A 308 3.53 -21.97 -27.06
N GLY A 309 2.74 -22.80 -26.37
CA GLY A 309 3.11 -24.18 -26.12
C GLY A 309 4.29 -24.36 -25.18
N SER A 310 4.62 -23.34 -24.41
CA SER A 310 5.73 -23.32 -23.44
C SER A 310 5.26 -23.75 -22.06
N MET A 311 6.21 -24.28 -21.25
CA MET A 311 5.96 -24.60 -19.85
C MET A 311 6.45 -23.48 -18.93
N LEU A 312 5.78 -23.29 -17.78
CA LEU A 312 6.23 -22.40 -16.72
C LEU A 312 6.58 -23.19 -15.45
N LEU A 313 7.78 -22.97 -14.91
CA LEU A 313 8.14 -23.33 -13.56
C LEU A 313 8.09 -22.07 -12.68
N ALA A 314 7.29 -22.08 -11.61
CA ALA A 314 7.19 -20.99 -10.64
C ALA A 314 7.79 -21.41 -9.30
N VAL A 315 8.66 -20.60 -8.72
CA VAL A 315 9.35 -20.88 -7.46
C VAL A 315 8.97 -19.83 -6.43
N GLU A 316 8.62 -20.27 -5.23
CA GLU A 316 8.34 -19.38 -4.10
C GLU A 316 8.91 -20.00 -2.81
N ARG A 317 9.67 -19.21 -2.07
CA ARG A 317 10.36 -19.68 -0.85
C ARG A 317 9.40 -20.13 0.26
N ARG A 318 8.27 -19.40 0.43
CA ARG A 318 7.33 -19.64 1.53
C ARG A 318 6.19 -20.55 1.09
N MET A 319 6.03 -21.74 1.72
CA MET A 319 5.01 -22.72 1.38
C MET A 319 3.58 -22.14 1.30
N HIS A 320 3.19 -21.26 2.23
CA HIS A 320 1.85 -20.65 2.20
C HIS A 320 1.66 -19.73 0.97
N ARG A 321 2.71 -19.03 0.53
CA ARG A 321 2.68 -18.20 -0.69
C ARG A 321 2.75 -19.07 -1.95
N ALA A 322 3.53 -20.15 -1.95
CA ALA A 322 3.55 -21.12 -3.04
C ALA A 322 2.17 -21.72 -3.31
N ARG A 323 1.38 -21.98 -2.25
CA ARG A 323 -0.03 -22.39 -2.38
C ARG A 323 -0.91 -21.30 -3.03
N LEU A 324 -0.63 -20.02 -2.78
CA LEU A 324 -1.33 -18.91 -3.45
C LEU A 324 -0.96 -18.87 -4.94
N VAL A 325 0.32 -19.07 -5.28
CA VAL A 325 0.78 -19.19 -6.68
C VAL A 325 0.06 -20.35 -7.37
N ALA A 326 0.06 -21.55 -6.78
CA ALA A 326 -0.63 -22.71 -7.36
C ALA A 326 -2.13 -22.45 -7.58
N ARG A 327 -2.79 -21.77 -6.63
CA ARG A 327 -4.18 -21.34 -6.80
C ARG A 327 -4.34 -20.33 -7.93
N ALA A 328 -3.42 -19.38 -8.06
CA ALA A 328 -3.44 -18.38 -9.12
C ALA A 328 -3.25 -19.00 -10.52
N LEU A 329 -2.49 -20.08 -10.62
CA LEU A 329 -2.26 -20.81 -11.88
C LEU A 329 -3.35 -21.87 -12.17
N SER A 330 -4.15 -22.23 -11.17
CA SER A 330 -5.21 -23.23 -11.33
C SER A 330 -6.16 -22.89 -12.48
N GLY A 331 -6.44 -23.87 -13.34
CA GLY A 331 -7.27 -23.70 -14.54
C GLY A 331 -6.58 -23.00 -15.73
N THR A 332 -5.32 -22.59 -15.62
CA THR A 332 -4.52 -22.17 -16.78
C THR A 332 -4.20 -23.41 -17.64
N ALA A 333 -4.43 -23.30 -18.93
CA ALA A 333 -4.05 -24.35 -19.88
C ALA A 333 -2.52 -24.52 -19.98
N GLY A 334 -2.08 -25.60 -20.59
CA GLY A 334 -0.65 -25.86 -20.79
C GLY A 334 0.05 -26.46 -19.57
N SER A 335 1.37 -26.51 -19.63
CA SER A 335 2.21 -27.14 -18.60
C SER A 335 2.76 -26.09 -17.64
N TRP A 336 2.49 -26.26 -16.38
CA TRP A 336 3.08 -25.44 -15.32
C TRP A 336 3.33 -26.25 -14.05
N ALA A 337 4.29 -25.80 -13.25
CA ALA A 337 4.58 -26.38 -11.95
C ALA A 337 4.90 -25.28 -10.95
N VAL A 338 4.61 -25.51 -9.67
CA VAL A 338 4.98 -24.64 -8.56
C VAL A 338 5.84 -25.40 -7.57
N VAL A 339 7.01 -24.84 -7.25
CA VAL A 339 7.95 -25.41 -6.29
C VAL A 339 8.07 -24.46 -5.09
N ALA A 340 7.90 -24.99 -3.90
CA ALA A 340 8.25 -24.29 -2.68
C ALA A 340 9.75 -24.54 -2.41
N GLY A 341 10.60 -23.53 -2.64
CA GLY A 341 12.05 -23.65 -2.52
C GLY A 341 12.76 -22.30 -2.49
N ASP A 342 14.00 -22.33 -2.01
CA ASP A 342 14.85 -21.15 -2.02
C ASP A 342 15.55 -21.04 -3.39
N ALA A 343 15.28 -19.96 -4.11
CA ALA A 343 15.85 -19.73 -5.44
C ALA A 343 17.36 -19.46 -5.41
N THR A 344 17.96 -19.14 -4.25
CA THR A 344 19.42 -19.01 -4.10
C THR A 344 20.13 -20.37 -4.06
N THR A 345 19.38 -21.46 -3.87
CA THR A 345 19.86 -22.84 -3.90
C THR A 345 19.02 -23.67 -4.87
N PRO A 346 19.19 -23.46 -6.20
CA PRO A 346 18.30 -23.97 -7.21
C PRO A 346 18.27 -25.50 -7.27
N ALA A 347 17.08 -26.09 -7.38
CA ALA A 347 16.87 -27.52 -7.56
C ALA A 347 16.85 -27.95 -9.04
N TRP A 348 17.15 -27.05 -9.97
CA TRP A 348 17.22 -27.30 -11.41
C TRP A 348 18.67 -27.20 -11.92
N ARG A 349 18.89 -27.74 -13.10
CA ARG A 349 20.20 -27.64 -13.79
C ARG A 349 20.34 -26.24 -14.41
N ALA A 350 21.54 -25.67 -14.38
CA ALA A 350 21.90 -24.44 -15.06
C ALA A 350 21.64 -24.53 -16.58
N GLY A 351 21.43 -23.41 -17.23
CA GLY A 351 21.28 -23.30 -18.67
C GLY A 351 20.03 -23.98 -19.25
N ARG A 352 18.93 -24.06 -18.53
CA ARG A 352 17.75 -24.83 -18.96
C ARG A 352 16.56 -23.98 -19.39
N PHE A 353 16.52 -22.70 -19.06
CA PHE A 353 15.35 -21.86 -19.30
C PHE A 353 15.62 -20.84 -20.41
N ASP A 354 14.60 -20.62 -21.22
CA ASP A 354 14.62 -19.67 -22.33
C ASP A 354 14.31 -18.25 -21.83
N ARG A 355 13.34 -18.12 -20.90
CA ARG A 355 12.95 -16.87 -20.26
C ARG A 355 12.91 -17.05 -18.75
N VAL A 356 13.49 -16.12 -18.02
CA VAL A 356 13.52 -16.09 -16.55
C VAL A 356 12.97 -14.76 -16.07
N LEU A 357 11.85 -14.80 -15.36
CA LEU A 357 11.32 -13.65 -14.60
C LEU A 357 11.90 -13.70 -13.19
N LEU A 358 12.48 -12.60 -12.76
CA LEU A 358 12.99 -12.41 -11.42
C LEU A 358 12.39 -11.14 -10.81
N ASP A 359 11.20 -11.27 -10.19
CA ASP A 359 10.58 -10.21 -9.38
C ASP A 359 11.18 -10.25 -7.99
N VAL A 360 12.31 -9.55 -7.78
CA VAL A 360 13.10 -9.70 -6.56
C VAL A 360 12.40 -9.15 -5.32
N PRO A 361 12.60 -9.76 -4.14
CA PRO A 361 12.25 -9.13 -2.87
C PRO A 361 12.93 -7.77 -2.75
N CYS A 362 12.15 -6.71 -2.54
CA CYS A 362 12.61 -5.33 -2.42
C CYS A 362 11.89 -4.60 -1.28
N THR A 363 12.30 -3.36 -1.00
CA THR A 363 11.64 -2.52 0.00
C THR A 363 10.20 -2.19 -0.36
N GLY A 364 9.85 -2.21 -1.65
CA GLY A 364 8.50 -1.92 -2.14
C GLY A 364 8.14 -0.45 -2.17
N LEU A 365 9.12 0.44 -2.24
CA LEU A 365 8.91 1.91 -2.29
C LEU A 365 8.11 2.37 -3.50
N GLY A 366 8.05 1.59 -4.58
CA GLY A 366 7.23 1.90 -5.74
C GLY A 366 5.73 1.63 -5.58
N ALA A 367 5.30 0.99 -4.48
CA ALA A 367 3.91 0.63 -4.22
C ALA A 367 3.32 1.36 -2.99
N LEU A 368 3.90 2.50 -2.60
CA LEU A 368 3.51 3.26 -1.39
C LEU A 368 2.07 3.77 -1.45
N ARG A 369 1.54 4.09 -2.63
CA ARG A 369 0.14 4.48 -2.81
C ARG A 369 -0.85 3.37 -2.38
N ARG A 370 -0.44 2.08 -2.48
CA ARG A 370 -1.23 0.90 -2.09
C ARG A 370 -0.97 0.47 -0.65
N ARG A 371 0.23 0.77 -0.13
CA ARG A 371 0.71 0.38 1.20
C ARG A 371 1.38 1.58 1.88
N PRO A 372 0.62 2.64 2.19
CA PRO A 372 1.18 3.88 2.72
C PRO A 372 1.93 3.68 4.04
N GLU A 373 1.54 2.69 4.84
CA GLU A 373 2.23 2.33 6.07
C GLU A 373 3.66 1.85 5.86
N ALA A 374 3.99 1.33 4.67
CA ALA A 374 5.32 0.80 4.38
C ALA A 374 6.40 1.88 4.46
N ARG A 375 6.07 3.14 4.12
CA ARG A 375 7.03 4.27 4.19
C ARG A 375 7.59 4.51 5.59
N TRP A 376 6.81 4.19 6.64
CA TRP A 376 7.19 4.39 8.03
C TRP A 376 7.79 3.15 8.69
N ARG A 377 7.73 2.00 8.01
CA ARG A 377 8.30 0.72 8.46
C ARG A 377 9.65 0.40 7.84
N ARG A 378 9.93 1.02 6.70
CA ARG A 378 11.18 0.83 5.98
C ARG A 378 12.22 1.83 6.44
N SER A 379 13.48 1.40 6.34
CA SER A 379 14.66 2.18 6.66
C SER A 379 15.75 1.97 5.62
N PRO A 380 16.78 2.82 5.54
CA PRO A 380 17.96 2.58 4.70
C PRO A 380 18.65 1.24 5.00
N ALA A 381 18.57 0.76 6.25
CA ALA A 381 19.14 -0.55 6.64
C ALA A 381 18.42 -1.72 5.94
N ASP A 382 17.11 -1.61 5.66
CA ASP A 382 16.39 -2.64 4.90
C ASP A 382 16.89 -2.75 3.46
N VAL A 383 17.19 -1.61 2.82
CA VAL A 383 17.79 -1.57 1.48
C VAL A 383 19.14 -2.27 1.49
N ALA A 384 20.01 -1.91 2.45
CA ALA A 384 21.34 -2.52 2.60
C ALA A 384 21.27 -4.04 2.85
N ALA A 385 20.28 -4.50 3.63
CA ALA A 385 20.08 -5.91 3.94
C ALA A 385 19.56 -6.72 2.74
N LEU A 386 18.75 -6.12 1.85
CA LEU A 386 18.18 -6.80 0.69
C LEU A 386 19.13 -6.91 -0.49
N ARG A 387 20.04 -5.96 -0.68
CA ARG A 387 20.96 -5.89 -1.82
C ARG A 387 21.77 -7.19 -2.05
N PRO A 388 22.41 -7.82 -1.04
CA PRO A 388 23.12 -9.09 -1.25
C PRO A 388 22.24 -10.23 -1.75
N LEU A 389 20.98 -10.31 -1.27
CA LEU A 389 20.00 -11.28 -1.71
C LEU A 389 19.57 -11.02 -3.16
N GLN A 390 19.33 -9.77 -3.53
CA GLN A 390 18.95 -9.37 -4.89
C GLN A 390 20.06 -9.74 -5.89
N ALA A 391 21.31 -9.45 -5.57
CA ALA A 391 22.46 -9.82 -6.39
C ALA A 391 22.61 -11.35 -6.52
N ALA A 392 22.46 -12.10 -5.41
CA ALA A 392 22.52 -13.57 -5.44
C ALA A 392 21.40 -14.17 -6.32
N LEU A 393 20.17 -13.66 -6.21
CA LEU A 393 19.06 -14.10 -7.04
C LEU A 393 19.27 -13.77 -8.51
N LEU A 394 19.85 -12.61 -8.84
CA LEU A 394 20.15 -12.24 -10.21
C LEU A 394 21.23 -13.16 -10.82
N ARG A 395 22.28 -13.51 -10.06
CA ARG A 395 23.26 -14.53 -10.51
C ARG A 395 22.59 -15.87 -10.77
N THR A 396 21.71 -16.32 -9.88
CA THR A 396 20.94 -17.56 -10.06
C THR A 396 20.05 -17.51 -11.31
N ALA A 397 19.40 -16.38 -11.57
CA ALA A 397 18.56 -16.20 -12.76
C ALA A 397 19.38 -16.31 -14.05
N LEU A 398 20.56 -15.67 -14.09
CA LEU A 398 21.50 -15.76 -15.22
C LEU A 398 22.07 -17.19 -15.41
N ASP A 399 22.33 -17.90 -14.31
CA ASP A 399 22.75 -19.31 -14.37
C ASP A 399 21.64 -20.26 -14.84
N ALA A 400 20.39 -19.94 -14.52
CA ALA A 400 19.24 -20.72 -14.98
C ALA A 400 18.96 -20.55 -16.48
N ALA A 401 19.23 -19.36 -17.02
CA ALA A 401 19.03 -19.05 -18.43
C ALA A 401 20.05 -19.80 -19.30
N ARG A 402 19.56 -20.36 -20.45
CA ARG A 402 20.46 -20.94 -21.47
C ARG A 402 21.26 -19.84 -22.18
N PRO A 403 22.35 -20.16 -22.89
CA PRO A 403 22.95 -19.22 -23.82
C PRO A 403 21.91 -18.67 -24.81
N GLY A 404 21.89 -17.36 -25.01
CA GLY A 404 20.86 -16.63 -25.76
C GLY A 404 19.53 -16.44 -25.03
N GLY A 405 19.32 -17.05 -23.86
CA GLY A 405 18.11 -16.90 -23.05
C GLY A 405 18.02 -15.53 -22.37
N LEU A 406 16.81 -15.15 -21.98
CA LEU A 406 16.50 -13.83 -21.43
C LEU A 406 16.18 -13.89 -19.94
N VAL A 407 16.67 -12.89 -19.21
CA VAL A 407 16.37 -12.67 -17.79
C VAL A 407 15.78 -11.28 -17.62
N ALA A 408 14.59 -11.18 -17.04
CA ALA A 408 14.01 -9.90 -16.60
C ALA A 408 14.23 -9.74 -15.09
N TYR A 409 15.08 -8.79 -14.71
CA TYR A 409 15.21 -8.34 -13.34
C TYR A 409 14.18 -7.24 -13.08
N VAL A 410 13.30 -7.47 -12.12
CA VAL A 410 12.16 -6.60 -11.83
C VAL A 410 12.13 -6.24 -10.34
N THR A 411 11.85 -4.98 -10.02
CA THR A 411 11.51 -4.54 -8.66
C THR A 411 10.32 -3.60 -8.66
N CYS A 412 9.54 -3.57 -7.56
CA CYS A 412 8.59 -2.50 -7.25
C CYS A 412 9.23 -1.47 -6.31
N SER A 413 10.44 -1.04 -6.61
CA SER A 413 11.19 0.02 -5.93
C SER A 413 11.95 0.85 -6.95
N PRO A 414 11.90 2.19 -6.87
CA PRO A 414 12.73 3.05 -7.70
C PRO A 414 14.13 3.31 -7.10
N HIS A 415 14.43 2.78 -5.92
CA HIS A 415 15.69 3.06 -5.21
C HIS A 415 16.89 2.57 -6.01
N PRO A 416 17.89 3.43 -6.35
CA PRO A 416 19.04 3.05 -7.19
C PRO A 416 19.80 1.81 -6.67
N ALA A 417 19.94 1.64 -5.35
CA ALA A 417 20.61 0.48 -4.74
C ALA A 417 19.83 -0.84 -4.88
N GLU A 418 18.54 -0.81 -5.26
CA GLU A 418 17.73 -2.00 -5.53
C GLU A 418 17.49 -2.22 -7.03
N THR A 419 17.96 -1.29 -7.87
CA THR A 419 17.73 -1.26 -9.32
C THR A 419 19.03 -1.27 -10.09
N THR A 420 19.45 -0.14 -10.64
CA THR A 420 20.61 -0.01 -11.53
C THR A 420 21.90 -0.47 -10.89
N ILE A 421 22.11 -0.21 -9.59
CA ILE A 421 23.36 -0.58 -8.91
C ILE A 421 23.48 -2.10 -8.83
N VAL A 422 22.41 -2.82 -8.43
CA VAL A 422 22.45 -4.30 -8.39
C VAL A 422 22.73 -4.90 -9.76
N VAL A 423 22.06 -4.39 -10.79
CA VAL A 423 22.24 -4.88 -12.16
C VAL A 423 23.67 -4.65 -12.63
N ASN A 424 24.19 -3.43 -12.45
CA ASN A 424 25.54 -3.06 -12.88
C ASN A 424 26.62 -3.84 -12.14
N ASP A 425 26.49 -4.02 -10.80
CA ASP A 425 27.42 -4.80 -10.00
C ASP A 425 27.52 -6.24 -10.51
N VAL A 426 26.35 -6.91 -10.71
CA VAL A 426 26.34 -8.30 -11.19
C VAL A 426 26.87 -8.42 -12.61
N LEU A 427 26.57 -7.49 -13.50
CA LEU A 427 27.09 -7.48 -14.86
C LEU A 427 28.60 -7.19 -14.88
N GLY A 428 29.10 -6.32 -13.99
CA GLY A 428 30.52 -6.05 -13.85
C GLY A 428 31.36 -7.23 -13.38
N GLU A 429 30.74 -8.14 -12.61
CA GLU A 429 31.37 -9.41 -12.18
C GLU A 429 31.28 -10.50 -13.25
N ARG A 430 30.38 -10.36 -14.24
CA ARG A 430 30.05 -11.42 -15.21
C ARG A 430 30.28 -10.94 -16.64
N GLY A 431 31.20 -11.58 -17.35
CA GLY A 431 31.42 -11.34 -18.79
C GLY A 431 30.47 -12.11 -19.72
N ASP A 432 29.47 -12.83 -19.16
CA ASP A 432 28.59 -13.75 -19.89
C ASP A 432 27.12 -13.28 -19.92
N ALA A 433 26.89 -11.98 -19.76
CA ALA A 433 25.56 -11.40 -19.85
C ALA A 433 25.61 -9.98 -20.46
N GLU A 434 24.60 -9.64 -21.26
CA GLU A 434 24.43 -8.37 -21.93
C GLU A 434 23.17 -7.66 -21.44
N HIS A 435 23.22 -6.34 -21.21
CA HIS A 435 22.05 -5.54 -20.89
C HIS A 435 21.39 -5.05 -22.17
N LEU A 436 20.18 -5.53 -22.45
CA LEU A 436 19.41 -5.15 -23.62
C LEU A 436 18.63 -3.86 -23.38
N ASP A 437 18.42 -3.07 -24.44
CA ASP A 437 17.47 -1.95 -24.34
C ASP A 437 16.04 -2.50 -24.25
N ALA A 438 15.42 -2.34 -23.08
CA ALA A 438 14.08 -2.82 -22.81
C ALA A 438 12.97 -1.87 -23.28
N ARG A 439 13.29 -0.60 -23.59
CA ARG A 439 12.30 0.45 -23.93
C ARG A 439 11.44 0.10 -25.16
N PRO A 440 11.98 -0.47 -26.24
CA PRO A 440 11.17 -0.90 -27.39
C PRO A 440 10.14 -1.98 -27.07
N LEU A 441 10.32 -2.72 -25.95
CA LEU A 441 9.39 -3.79 -25.52
C LEU A 441 8.06 -3.24 -24.97
N LEU A 442 8.04 -1.97 -24.61
CA LEU A 442 6.84 -1.25 -24.16
C LEU A 442 6.52 -0.08 -25.12
N ALA A 443 6.55 -0.37 -26.42
CA ALA A 443 6.19 0.63 -27.45
C ALA A 443 4.80 1.22 -27.14
N GLY A 444 4.69 2.56 -27.15
CA GLY A 444 3.46 3.29 -26.81
C GLY A 444 3.36 3.74 -25.35
N VAL A 445 4.26 3.29 -24.46
CA VAL A 445 4.41 3.86 -23.12
C VAL A 445 5.50 4.94 -23.17
N PRO A 446 5.20 6.21 -22.89
CA PRO A 446 6.18 7.30 -22.95
C PRO A 446 7.09 7.31 -21.70
N ASP A 447 8.13 8.11 -21.72
CA ASP A 447 8.97 8.51 -20.58
C ASP A 447 9.52 7.34 -19.73
N LEU A 448 9.95 6.28 -20.40
CA LEU A 448 10.44 5.05 -19.76
C LEU A 448 11.83 5.18 -19.09
N GLY A 449 12.48 6.32 -19.19
CA GLY A 449 13.81 6.60 -18.64
C GLY A 449 14.91 6.68 -19.71
N GLY A 450 16.10 7.11 -19.31
CA GLY A 450 17.23 7.40 -20.22
C GLY A 450 18.18 6.23 -20.49
N GLY A 451 18.06 5.13 -19.76
CA GLY A 451 18.98 3.98 -19.86
C GLY A 451 18.41 2.83 -20.70
N PRO A 452 19.08 1.68 -20.80
CA PRO A 452 18.54 0.49 -21.42
C PRO A 452 17.42 -0.17 -20.58
N HIS A 453 17.33 0.16 -19.30
CA HIS A 453 16.27 -0.26 -18.39
C HIS A 453 15.02 0.62 -18.53
N ILE A 454 13.91 0.11 -17.99
CA ILE A 454 12.65 0.83 -17.86
C ILE A 454 12.44 1.21 -16.40
N GLN A 455 12.00 2.45 -16.15
CA GLN A 455 11.48 2.89 -14.86
C GLN A 455 10.09 3.48 -15.04
N LEU A 456 9.07 2.79 -14.56
CA LEU A 456 7.70 3.31 -14.50
C LEU A 456 7.51 4.14 -13.22
N TRP A 457 6.63 5.15 -13.29
CA TRP A 457 6.35 6.04 -12.17
C TRP A 457 4.85 6.32 -12.03
N PRO A 458 4.32 6.47 -10.79
CA PRO A 458 2.90 6.78 -10.56
C PRO A 458 2.44 8.07 -11.23
N HIS A 459 3.21 9.15 -11.15
CA HIS A 459 2.88 10.47 -11.70
C HIS A 459 2.93 10.54 -13.24
N ARG A 460 3.77 9.72 -13.88
CA ARG A 460 3.89 9.66 -15.35
C ARG A 460 2.95 8.64 -15.98
N HIS A 461 2.87 7.46 -15.39
CA HIS A 461 2.22 6.30 -16.01
C HIS A 461 0.91 5.87 -15.34
N GLY A 462 0.63 6.37 -14.12
CA GLY A 462 -0.52 5.91 -13.32
C GLY A 462 -0.35 4.50 -12.73
N THR A 463 0.85 3.90 -12.86
CA THR A 463 1.20 2.57 -12.35
C THR A 463 1.97 2.65 -11.04
N ASP A 464 2.22 1.55 -10.37
CA ASP A 464 3.25 1.49 -9.33
C ASP A 464 4.63 1.78 -9.96
N ALA A 465 5.59 2.31 -9.19
CA ALA A 465 6.94 2.51 -9.70
C ALA A 465 7.63 1.16 -9.85
N MET A 466 7.69 0.69 -11.11
CA MET A 466 8.29 -0.59 -11.46
C MET A 466 9.58 -0.35 -12.24
N PHE A 467 10.64 -1.05 -11.83
CA PHE A 467 11.89 -1.12 -12.57
C PHE A 467 11.97 -2.45 -13.34
N LEU A 468 12.51 -2.39 -14.55
CA LEU A 468 12.80 -3.58 -15.38
C LEU A 468 14.15 -3.41 -16.09
N ALA A 469 15.03 -4.37 -15.91
CA ALA A 469 16.19 -4.60 -16.76
C ALA A 469 16.05 -5.96 -17.47
N VAL A 470 16.26 -5.98 -18.77
CA VAL A 470 16.27 -7.22 -19.57
C VAL A 470 17.71 -7.57 -19.93
N LEU A 471 18.13 -8.76 -19.53
CA LEU A 471 19.49 -9.26 -19.74
C LEU A 471 19.45 -10.48 -20.65
N ARG A 472 20.42 -10.58 -21.57
CA ARG A 472 20.65 -11.78 -22.38
C ARG A 472 21.84 -12.54 -21.83
N LYS A 473 21.67 -13.84 -21.60
CA LYS A 473 22.79 -14.75 -21.32
C LYS A 473 23.58 -14.98 -22.59
N MET A 474 24.88 -14.77 -22.54
CA MET A 474 25.80 -15.00 -23.68
C MET A 474 26.21 -16.45 -23.76
#